data_707ebba128018001abd395c17e834831
#
_entry.id   707ebba128018001abd395c17e834831
#
_cell.length_a   1.000
_cell.length_b   1.000
_cell.length_c   1.000
_cell.angle_alpha   90.00
_cell.angle_beta   90.00
_cell.angle_gamma   90.00
#
_symmetry.space_group_name_H-M   'P 1'
#
loop_
_entity.id
_entity.type
_entity.pdbx_description
1 polymer ?
#
loop_
_entity_poly.entity_id
_entity_poly.type
_entity_poly.pdbx_seq_one_letter_code
_entity_poly.pdbx_strand_id
1 'polypeptide(L)'
;MASVTYYAVLPFVRDEDGNLCPDEAVECQSLAGAASRARALAVTKAGAVAFSRTGDPDIGDFSDAVIIVKVGDVPTDLEADTGA
;
A
#
# COMPACT_ATOMS: atom_id res chain seq x y z
N MET A 1 14.88 18.93 6.73
CA MET A 1 16.00 18.25 6.49
C MET A 1 15.95 16.76 6.75
N ALA A 2 15.08 16.24 7.54
CA ALA A 2 15.03 14.82 7.78
C ALA A 2 14.00 14.17 6.87
N SER A 3 14.46 13.29 6.00
CA SER A 3 13.56 12.45 5.23
C SER A 3 13.09 11.31 6.09
N VAL A 4 11.80 11.00 5.97
CA VAL A 4 11.17 9.92 6.70
C VAL A 4 10.54 8.98 5.69
N THR A 5 10.70 7.68 5.91
CA THR A 5 10.06 6.69 5.07
C THR A 5 8.87 6.11 5.83
N TYR A 6 7.72 6.18 5.20
CA TYR A 6 6.49 5.60 5.74
C TYR A 6 6.19 4.31 5.03
N TYR A 7 5.76 3.32 5.78
CA TYR A 7 5.35 2.02 5.25
C TYR A 7 3.88 1.82 5.56
N ALA A 8 3.14 1.34 4.57
CA ALA A 8 1.71 1.15 4.77
C ALA A 8 1.22 0.00 3.90
N VAL A 9 0.07 -0.52 4.27
CA VAL A 9 -0.62 -1.56 3.51
C VAL A 9 -2.01 -1.05 3.20
N LEU A 10 -2.40 -1.16 1.95
CA LEU A 10 -3.75 -0.83 1.52
C LEU A 10 -4.45 -2.13 1.14
N PRO A 11 -5.40 -2.58 1.96
CA PRO A 11 -6.16 -3.78 1.59
C PRO A 11 -7.28 -3.43 0.61
N PHE A 12 -7.68 -4.42 -0.16
CA PHE A 12 -8.78 -4.28 -1.10
C PHE A 12 -9.83 -5.34 -0.83
N VAL A 13 -11.08 -4.93 -0.93
CA VAL A 13 -12.22 -5.82 -0.75
C VAL A 13 -13.09 -5.73 -2.00
N ARG A 14 -13.94 -6.72 -2.21
CA ARG A 14 -14.89 -6.68 -3.30
C ARG A 14 -16.24 -6.21 -2.79
N ASP A 15 -16.87 -5.32 -3.53
CA ASP A 15 -18.21 -4.87 -3.18
C ASP A 15 -19.25 -5.86 -3.73
N GLU A 16 -20.52 -5.48 -3.64
CA GLU A 16 -21.61 -6.34 -4.07
C GLU A 16 -21.55 -6.65 -5.55
N ASP A 17 -20.99 -5.76 -6.34
CA ASP A 17 -20.89 -5.92 -7.78
C ASP A 17 -19.61 -6.64 -8.19
N GLY A 18 -18.77 -7.02 -7.24
CA GLY A 18 -17.52 -7.69 -7.52
C GLY A 18 -16.37 -6.76 -7.85
N ASN A 19 -16.56 -5.48 -7.67
CA ASN A 19 -15.51 -4.49 -7.93
C ASN A 19 -14.55 -4.39 -6.76
N LEU A 20 -13.27 -4.23 -7.06
CA LEU A 20 -12.27 -4.03 -6.02
C LEU A 20 -12.34 -2.60 -5.49
N CYS A 21 -12.46 -2.50 -4.18
CA CYS A 21 -12.53 -1.22 -3.50
C CYS A 21 -11.47 -1.17 -2.41
N PRO A 22 -10.80 -0.02 -2.24
CA PRO A 22 -9.82 0.10 -1.17
C PRO A 22 -10.51 0.10 0.18
N ASP A 23 -9.88 -0.57 1.13
CA ASP A 23 -10.31 -0.55 2.52
C ASP A 23 -9.40 0.41 3.27
N GLU A 24 -9.48 0.42 4.57
CA GLU A 24 -8.71 1.35 5.38
C GLU A 24 -7.23 0.98 5.37
N ALA A 25 -6.37 1.94 5.07
CA ALA A 25 -4.92 1.71 5.04
C ALA A 25 -4.39 1.49 6.45
N VAL A 26 -3.38 0.64 6.57
CA VAL A 26 -2.75 0.31 7.83
C VAL A 26 -1.30 0.76 7.79
N GLU A 27 -0.92 1.61 8.73
CA GLU A 27 0.45 2.08 8.82
C GLU A 27 1.32 1.01 9.49
N CYS A 28 2.54 0.82 8.95
CA CYS A 28 3.47 -0.17 9.45
C CYS A 28 4.80 0.51 9.79
N GLN A 29 5.63 -0.19 10.56
CA GLN A 29 6.86 0.39 11.09
C GLN A 29 8.08 0.06 10.25
N SER A 30 7.99 -0.94 9.37
CA SER A 30 9.14 -1.39 8.61
C SER A 30 8.68 -2.02 7.31
N LEU A 31 9.62 -2.20 6.40
CA LEU A 31 9.36 -2.89 5.14
C LEU A 31 8.91 -4.33 5.38
N ALA A 32 9.60 -5.03 6.25
CA ALA A 32 9.24 -6.42 6.56
C ALA A 32 7.87 -6.50 7.21
N GLY A 33 7.56 -5.55 8.09
CA GLY A 33 6.27 -5.49 8.75
C GLY A 33 5.14 -5.23 7.75
N ALA A 34 5.39 -4.33 6.80
CA ALA A 34 4.39 -4.04 5.78
C ALA A 34 4.13 -5.25 4.88
N ALA A 35 5.19 -5.92 4.45
CA ALA A 35 5.05 -7.11 3.61
C ALA A 35 4.30 -8.22 4.34
N SER A 36 4.64 -8.43 5.60
CA SER A 36 3.99 -9.46 6.42
C SER A 36 2.52 -9.13 6.63
N ARG A 37 2.21 -7.87 6.89
CA ARG A 37 0.83 -7.43 7.11
C ARG A 37 0.01 -7.58 5.83
N ALA A 38 0.61 -7.28 4.68
CA ALA A 38 -0.09 -7.45 3.41
C ALA A 38 -0.50 -8.89 3.20
N ARG A 39 0.39 -9.82 3.50
CA ARG A 39 0.08 -11.24 3.36
C ARG A 39 -1.03 -11.67 4.33
N ALA A 40 -0.98 -11.16 5.55
CA ALA A 40 -1.99 -11.49 6.56
C ALA A 40 -3.36 -10.95 6.15
N LEU A 41 -3.40 -9.70 5.67
CA LEU A 41 -4.65 -9.09 5.26
C LEU A 41 -5.24 -9.75 4.02
N ALA A 42 -4.40 -10.24 3.13
CA ALA A 42 -4.89 -10.89 1.91
C ALA A 42 -5.62 -12.21 2.21
N VAL A 43 -5.46 -12.77 3.40
CA VAL A 43 -6.17 -13.98 3.79
C VAL A 43 -7.66 -13.68 3.98
N THR A 44 -7.99 -12.51 4.54
CA THR A 44 -9.38 -12.17 4.84
C THR A 44 -9.96 -11.15 3.88
N LYS A 45 -9.11 -10.44 3.13
CA LYS A 45 -9.55 -9.47 2.14
C LYS A 45 -9.34 -10.06 0.74
N ALA A 46 -9.78 -9.33 -0.29
CA ALA A 46 -9.54 -9.78 -1.66
C ALA A 46 -8.06 -9.73 -2.01
N GLY A 47 -7.39 -8.68 -1.56
CA GLY A 47 -5.97 -8.54 -1.76
C GLY A 47 -5.43 -7.41 -0.91
N ALA A 48 -4.13 -7.19 -1.00
CA ALA A 48 -3.49 -6.11 -0.26
C ALA A 48 -2.21 -5.70 -0.98
N VAL A 49 -1.88 -4.42 -0.85
CA VAL A 49 -0.66 -3.87 -1.43
C VAL A 49 0.14 -3.22 -0.30
N ALA A 50 1.41 -3.60 -0.19
CA ALA A 50 2.33 -2.92 0.72
C ALA A 50 3.15 -1.92 -0.08
N PHE A 51 3.31 -0.72 0.46
CA PHE A 51 4.05 0.31 -0.24
C PHE A 51 4.78 1.20 0.77
N SER A 52 5.73 1.96 0.25
CA SER A 52 6.46 2.92 1.06
C SER A 52 6.45 4.28 0.38
N ARG A 53 6.64 5.30 1.17
CA ARG A 53 6.73 6.66 0.69
C ARG A 53 7.77 7.39 1.52
N THR A 54 8.67 8.09 0.85
CA THR A 54 9.72 8.84 1.52
C THR A 54 9.54 10.32 1.26
N GLY A 55 9.71 11.11 2.28
CA GLY A 55 9.59 12.55 2.12
C GLY A 55 9.89 13.28 3.40
N ASP A 56 9.73 14.59 3.34
CA ASP A 56 9.96 15.48 4.46
C ASP A 56 8.60 16.02 4.93
N PRO A 57 8.10 15.56 6.08
CA PRO A 57 6.79 16.00 6.54
C PRO A 57 6.74 17.49 6.91
N ASP A 58 7.89 18.10 7.20
CA ASP A 58 7.92 19.52 7.56
C ASP A 58 7.57 20.41 6.38
N ILE A 59 7.92 19.99 5.17
CA ILE A 59 7.62 20.77 3.98
C ILE A 59 6.58 20.12 3.08
N GLY A 60 6.12 18.92 3.46
CA GLY A 60 5.09 18.22 2.69
C GLY A 60 5.57 17.70 1.37
N ASP A 61 6.87 17.51 1.20
CA ASP A 61 7.46 17.05 -0.05
C ASP A 61 7.70 15.56 0.00
N PHE A 62 6.86 14.81 -0.70
CA PHE A 62 6.93 13.34 -0.70
C PHE A 62 7.16 12.83 -2.11
N SER A 63 8.00 11.81 -2.21
CA SER A 63 8.21 11.11 -3.48
C SER A 63 7.03 10.19 -3.75
N ASP A 64 7.00 9.63 -4.97
CA ASP A 64 5.96 8.69 -5.34
C ASP A 64 6.06 7.43 -4.50
N ALA A 65 4.92 6.79 -4.30
CA ALA A 65 4.88 5.54 -3.55
C ALA A 65 5.64 4.44 -4.30
N VAL A 66 6.35 3.64 -3.55
CA VAL A 66 7.08 2.49 -4.09
C VAL A 66 6.35 1.23 -3.64
N ILE A 67 5.96 0.41 -4.61
CA ILE A 67 5.26 -0.84 -4.31
C ILE A 67 6.27 -1.85 -3.78
N ILE A 68 6.01 -2.36 -2.58
CA ILE A 68 6.86 -3.37 -1.96
C ILE A 68 6.42 -4.75 -2.40
N VAL A 69 5.12 -5.04 -2.22
CA VAL A 69 4.56 -6.33 -2.59
C VAL A 69 3.06 -6.18 -2.82
N LYS A 70 2.56 -6.96 -3.77
CA LYS A 70 1.12 -7.07 -4.02
C LYS A 70 0.72 -8.51 -3.78
N VAL A 71 -0.34 -8.72 -3.01
CA VAL A 71 -0.79 -10.05 -2.64
C VAL A 71 -2.27 -10.15 -2.98
N GLY A 72 -2.66 -11.24 -3.65
CA GLY A 72 -4.05 -11.46 -4.00
C GLY A 72 -4.52 -10.55 -5.12
N ASP A 73 -5.80 -10.22 -5.09
CA ASP A 73 -6.42 -9.40 -6.13
C ASP A 73 -6.29 -7.93 -5.80
N VAL A 74 -5.54 -7.21 -6.61
CA VAL A 74 -5.37 -5.76 -6.47
C VAL A 74 -5.54 -5.12 -7.85
N PRO A 75 -5.94 -3.84 -7.90
CA PRO A 75 -6.10 -3.18 -9.19
C PRO A 75 -4.78 -3.07 -9.93
N THR A 76 -4.81 -3.33 -11.24
CA THR A 76 -3.61 -3.27 -12.04
C THR A 76 -3.13 -1.85 -12.29
N ASP A 77 -4.03 -0.88 -12.26
CA ASP A 77 -3.65 0.52 -12.48
C ASP A 77 -2.81 1.10 -11.36
N LEU A 78 -2.64 0.40 -10.25
CA LEU A 78 -1.68 0.83 -9.22
C LEU A 78 -0.28 0.89 -9.78
N GLU A 79 0.07 -0.03 -10.67
CA GLU A 79 1.40 -0.03 -11.27
C GLU A 79 1.58 1.12 -12.23
N ALA A 80 0.51 1.48 -12.95
CA ALA A 80 0.57 2.59 -13.88
C ALA A 80 0.83 3.89 -13.13
N ASP A 81 0.25 4.05 -11.96
CA ASP A 81 0.42 5.25 -11.17
C ASP A 81 1.84 5.41 -10.67
N THR A 82 2.53 4.30 -10.39
CA THR A 82 3.88 4.35 -9.87
C THR A 82 4.93 4.29 -10.96
N GLY A 83 4.56 3.79 -12.13
CA GLY A 83 5.51 3.60 -13.21
C GLY A 83 5.61 4.75 -14.16
N ALA A 84 4.71 5.67 -14.06
CA ALA A 84 4.64 6.77 -15.03
C ALA A 84 5.75 7.78 -14.88
#